data_c90c29a8fe7dd29c7d390d35f473a548
#
_entry.id   c90c29a8fe7dd29c7d390d35f473a548
#
_cell.length_a   1.000
_cell.length_b   1.000
_cell.length_c   1.000
_cell.angle_alpha   90.00
_cell.angle_beta   90.00
_cell.angle_gamma   90.00
#
_symmetry.space_group_name_H-M   'P 1'
#
loop_
_entity.id
_entity.type
_entity.pdbx_description
1 polymer ?
#
loop_
_entity_poly.entity_id
_entity_poly.type
_entity_poly.pdbx_seq_one_letter_code
_entity_poly.pdbx_strand_id
1 'polypeptide(L)'
;MKQIFTFLVAVLITASTYAQVGIGTSSPDPSAALDITSTTKGLLMPRMTNAQRLAIASPVAGLQVFVTDFDGGSFMFYDGTKWGTLSFTKTIPEAPTISGVASGNTEVVISFTAPSSDGGAAITSYTATSNPGALTGTVSQEGSGDITVTGLTTGTGYTFTVTATNTIGTSAPSAVSSSVVPAPLQVGDFYQGGVVFHLFVTGETGYVSGETHGLIAAVQDQSSGIRWYKGSYVTTGATNTAVGTGATNTTTIISVQGATETSYAAGLARAYTGGGYTDWFLPSKDELYQMYTNKATINTTASANGGSNFTTNNYWSSTEYGNSWGVVQRFDSNNFSYSDKGYSYNVRAVRAF
;
A
#
# COMPACT_ATOMS: atom_id res chain seq x y z
N MET A 1 -48.70 -60.03 -29.55
CA MET A 1 -47.25 -59.92 -29.36
C MET A 1 -46.46 -59.41 -30.60
N LYS A 2 -46.79 -59.77 -31.80
CA LYS A 2 -46.05 -59.25 -33.00
C LYS A 2 -46.21 -57.71 -33.23
N GLN A 3 -47.36 -57.11 -32.97
CA GLN A 3 -47.55 -55.65 -33.15
C GLN A 3 -46.86 -54.79 -32.10
N ILE A 4 -46.68 -55.27 -30.87
CA ILE A 4 -45.97 -54.53 -29.83
C ILE A 4 -44.46 -54.49 -30.12
N PHE A 5 -43.92 -55.55 -30.69
CA PHE A 5 -42.50 -55.65 -31.07
C PHE A 5 -42.13 -54.70 -32.23
N THR A 6 -43.07 -54.54 -33.21
CA THR A 6 -42.84 -53.62 -34.33
C THR A 6 -42.93 -52.18 -33.90
N PHE A 7 -43.73 -51.82 -32.91
CA PHE A 7 -43.83 -50.47 -32.35
C PHE A 7 -42.59 -50.14 -31.52
N LEU A 8 -42.06 -51.10 -30.76
CA LEU A 8 -40.84 -50.90 -29.95
C LEU A 8 -39.58 -50.68 -30.81
N VAL A 9 -39.48 -51.41 -31.94
CA VAL A 9 -38.38 -51.24 -32.92
C VAL A 9 -38.52 -49.91 -33.69
N ALA A 10 -39.72 -49.45 -34.00
CA ALA A 10 -39.94 -48.16 -34.69
C ALA A 10 -39.62 -46.95 -33.75
N VAL A 11 -39.82 -47.07 -32.45
CA VAL A 11 -39.48 -45.99 -31.48
C VAL A 11 -37.94 -45.90 -31.27
N LEU A 12 -37.21 -47.02 -31.39
CA LEU A 12 -35.74 -47.01 -31.28
C LEU A 12 -35.01 -46.43 -32.49
N ILE A 13 -35.69 -46.31 -33.68
CA ILE A 13 -35.08 -45.79 -34.93
C ILE A 13 -35.25 -44.29 -35.06
N THR A 14 -36.08 -43.63 -34.23
CA THR A 14 -36.29 -42.18 -34.24
C THR A 14 -35.46 -41.39 -33.22
N ALA A 15 -34.61 -42.06 -32.43
CA ALA A 15 -33.67 -41.35 -31.57
C ALA A 15 -32.55 -40.75 -32.43
N SER A 16 -32.63 -39.48 -32.76
CA SER A 16 -31.53 -38.73 -33.37
C SER A 16 -30.35 -38.75 -32.42
N THR A 17 -29.40 -39.67 -32.65
CA THR A 17 -28.15 -39.64 -31.90
C THR A 17 -27.31 -38.46 -32.44
N TYR A 18 -27.34 -37.36 -31.73
CA TYR A 18 -26.31 -36.33 -31.93
C TYR A 18 -24.98 -36.96 -31.51
N ALA A 19 -24.08 -37.13 -32.50
CA ALA A 19 -22.76 -37.72 -32.26
C ALA A 19 -21.77 -36.70 -31.66
N GLN A 20 -22.18 -36.06 -30.59
CA GLN A 20 -21.26 -35.22 -29.78
C GLN A 20 -20.49 -36.11 -28.80
N VAL A 21 -19.18 -35.85 -28.73
CA VAL A 21 -18.30 -36.56 -27.78
C VAL A 21 -17.99 -35.63 -26.61
N GLY A 22 -18.52 -35.99 -25.43
CA GLY A 22 -18.15 -35.36 -24.18
C GLY A 22 -17.08 -36.16 -23.43
N ILE A 23 -16.01 -35.54 -23.05
CA ILE A 23 -15.00 -36.13 -22.16
C ILE A 23 -15.01 -35.32 -20.85
N GLY A 24 -15.43 -35.96 -19.76
CA GLY A 24 -15.55 -35.30 -18.45
C GLY A 24 -16.82 -34.45 -18.27
N THR A 25 -17.70 -34.44 -19.25
CA THR A 25 -19.05 -33.84 -19.21
C THR A 25 -20.09 -34.80 -19.76
N SER A 26 -21.26 -34.82 -19.12
CA SER A 26 -22.46 -35.54 -19.60
C SER A 26 -23.38 -34.68 -20.48
N SER A 27 -23.12 -33.39 -20.58
CA SER A 27 -23.88 -32.40 -21.36
C SER A 27 -22.89 -31.56 -22.18
N PRO A 28 -22.37 -32.09 -23.33
CA PRO A 28 -21.51 -31.33 -24.21
C PRO A 28 -22.20 -30.08 -24.73
N ASP A 29 -21.46 -29.01 -24.97
CA ASP A 29 -22.00 -27.79 -25.54
C ASP A 29 -22.63 -28.12 -26.92
N PRO A 30 -23.86 -27.66 -27.20
CA PRO A 30 -24.56 -27.98 -28.48
C PRO A 30 -23.82 -27.56 -29.75
N SER A 31 -22.90 -26.62 -29.64
CA SER A 31 -22.07 -26.13 -30.75
C SER A 31 -20.78 -26.94 -30.97
N ALA A 32 -20.43 -27.84 -30.04
CA ALA A 32 -19.19 -28.61 -30.08
C ALA A 32 -19.43 -30.05 -30.54
N ALA A 33 -18.62 -30.54 -31.46
CA ALA A 33 -18.56 -31.98 -31.80
C ALA A 33 -17.76 -32.77 -30.76
N LEU A 34 -16.81 -32.14 -30.10
CA LEU A 34 -16.02 -32.66 -28.98
C LEU A 34 -15.96 -31.59 -27.89
N ASP A 35 -16.44 -31.91 -26.69
CA ASP A 35 -16.34 -31.08 -25.52
C ASP A 35 -15.53 -31.81 -24.42
N ILE A 36 -14.46 -31.16 -23.94
CA ILE A 36 -13.56 -31.74 -22.92
C ILE A 36 -13.59 -30.85 -21.70
N THR A 37 -14.20 -31.33 -20.61
CA THR A 37 -14.23 -30.63 -19.32
C THR A 37 -13.33 -31.35 -18.34
N SER A 38 -12.32 -30.67 -17.80
CA SER A 38 -11.43 -31.19 -16.75
C SER A 38 -10.81 -30.05 -15.96
N THR A 39 -10.69 -30.25 -14.63
CA THR A 39 -9.95 -29.35 -13.73
C THR A 39 -8.51 -29.78 -13.51
N THR A 40 -8.10 -30.96 -13.97
CA THR A 40 -6.79 -31.57 -13.67
C THR A 40 -6.05 -32.12 -14.89
N LYS A 41 -6.72 -32.22 -16.04
CA LYS A 41 -6.15 -32.81 -17.26
C LYS A 41 -6.43 -31.89 -18.46
N GLY A 42 -5.50 -31.86 -19.42
CA GLY A 42 -5.61 -31.13 -20.68
C GLY A 42 -5.72 -32.07 -21.89
N LEU A 43 -5.86 -31.45 -23.07
CA LEU A 43 -5.76 -32.14 -24.37
C LEU A 43 -4.29 -32.19 -24.79
N LEU A 44 -3.75 -33.39 -25.03
CA LEU A 44 -2.42 -33.55 -25.60
C LEU A 44 -2.53 -33.72 -27.10
N MET A 45 -2.12 -32.70 -27.84
CA MET A 45 -2.08 -32.75 -29.32
C MET A 45 -0.98 -33.69 -29.81
N PRO A 46 -1.08 -34.23 -31.07
CA PRO A 46 0.01 -34.98 -31.66
C PRO A 46 1.32 -34.20 -31.66
N ARG A 47 2.38 -34.78 -31.08
CA ARG A 47 3.70 -34.17 -30.93
C ARG A 47 4.64 -34.76 -31.99
N MET A 48 5.37 -33.89 -32.68
CA MET A 48 6.29 -34.28 -33.74
C MET A 48 7.41 -33.27 -33.94
N THR A 49 8.46 -33.64 -34.63
CA THR A 49 9.51 -32.73 -35.06
C THR A 49 9.04 -31.85 -36.26
N ASN A 50 9.73 -30.76 -36.49
CA ASN A 50 9.45 -29.89 -37.64
C ASN A 50 9.60 -30.65 -38.96
N ALA A 51 10.58 -31.55 -39.06
CA ALA A 51 10.75 -32.41 -40.23
C ALA A 51 9.55 -33.33 -40.43
N GLN A 52 9.03 -33.97 -39.39
CA GLN A 52 7.84 -34.82 -39.42
C GLN A 52 6.57 -34.03 -39.81
N ARG A 53 6.39 -32.82 -39.28
CA ARG A 53 5.29 -31.93 -39.67
C ARG A 53 5.32 -31.60 -41.19
N LEU A 54 6.51 -31.28 -41.70
CA LEU A 54 6.67 -30.96 -43.12
C LEU A 54 6.44 -32.17 -44.03
N ALA A 55 6.62 -33.38 -43.49
CA ALA A 55 6.39 -34.64 -44.20
C ALA A 55 4.91 -35.07 -44.24
N ILE A 56 3.98 -34.36 -43.55
CA ILE A 56 2.55 -34.65 -43.62
C ILE A 56 2.07 -34.39 -45.07
N ALA A 57 1.68 -35.45 -45.77
CA ALA A 57 1.19 -35.33 -47.14
C ALA A 57 -0.23 -34.75 -47.14
N SER A 58 -0.44 -33.69 -47.93
CA SER A 58 -1.76 -33.04 -48.15
C SER A 58 -2.46 -32.65 -46.82
N PRO A 59 -1.85 -31.84 -45.94
CA PRO A 59 -2.50 -31.40 -44.73
C PRO A 59 -3.79 -30.62 -45.09
N VAL A 60 -4.82 -30.80 -44.26
CA VAL A 60 -6.10 -30.09 -44.44
C VAL A 60 -6.17 -28.86 -43.54
N ALA A 61 -6.89 -27.82 -43.95
CA ALA A 61 -7.13 -26.63 -43.15
C ALA A 61 -7.73 -27.01 -41.77
N GLY A 62 -7.19 -26.41 -40.71
CA GLY A 62 -7.58 -26.70 -39.33
C GLY A 62 -6.80 -27.82 -38.65
N LEU A 63 -5.90 -28.55 -39.37
CA LEU A 63 -5.02 -29.54 -38.73
C LEU A 63 -4.10 -28.87 -37.73
N GLN A 64 -4.02 -29.44 -36.53
CA GLN A 64 -3.24 -28.91 -35.41
C GLN A 64 -2.23 -29.94 -34.90
N VAL A 65 -1.01 -29.50 -34.61
CA VAL A 65 0.08 -30.32 -34.07
C VAL A 65 0.94 -29.49 -33.09
N PHE A 66 1.65 -30.18 -32.19
CA PHE A 66 2.69 -29.58 -31.40
C PHE A 66 4.07 -29.95 -31.96
N VAL A 67 4.84 -28.97 -32.41
CA VAL A 67 6.18 -29.18 -32.95
C VAL A 67 7.21 -28.96 -31.84
N THR A 68 8.00 -30.03 -31.55
CA THR A 68 8.85 -30.08 -30.36
C THR A 68 10.20 -29.40 -30.51
N ASP A 69 10.68 -29.23 -31.75
CA ASP A 69 12.00 -28.69 -32.12
C ASP A 69 11.94 -27.38 -32.91
N PHE A 70 10.80 -26.70 -32.90
CA PHE A 70 10.62 -25.39 -33.49
C PHE A 70 10.37 -24.36 -32.39
N ASP A 71 11.23 -23.36 -32.30
CA ASP A 71 11.13 -22.22 -31.34
C ASP A 71 10.85 -22.65 -29.89
N GLY A 72 11.60 -23.68 -29.42
CA GLY A 72 11.45 -24.22 -28.07
C GLY A 72 10.19 -25.05 -27.81
N GLY A 73 9.42 -25.37 -28.86
CA GLY A 73 8.15 -26.09 -28.81
C GLY A 73 6.96 -25.17 -29.12
N SER A 74 6.30 -25.41 -30.26
CA SER A 74 5.24 -24.53 -30.75
C SER A 74 3.99 -25.26 -31.16
N PHE A 75 2.82 -24.71 -30.79
CA PHE A 75 1.55 -25.11 -31.37
C PHE A 75 1.47 -24.56 -32.79
N MET A 76 1.24 -25.44 -33.75
CA MET A 76 1.08 -25.07 -35.15
C MET A 76 -0.26 -25.55 -35.71
N PHE A 77 -0.83 -24.76 -36.56
CA PHE A 77 -2.03 -25.10 -37.33
C PHE A 77 -1.80 -24.87 -38.83
N TYR A 78 -2.48 -25.66 -39.67
CA TYR A 78 -2.47 -25.49 -41.10
C TYR A 78 -3.70 -24.70 -41.56
N ASP A 79 -3.52 -23.55 -42.22
CA ASP A 79 -4.61 -22.68 -42.64
C ASP A 79 -5.26 -23.09 -44.00
N GLY A 80 -4.76 -24.17 -44.62
CA GLY A 80 -5.16 -24.64 -45.93
C GLY A 80 -4.13 -24.31 -47.04
N THR A 81 -3.17 -23.44 -46.73
CA THR A 81 -2.10 -23.03 -47.65
C THR A 81 -0.71 -23.17 -47.01
N LYS A 82 -0.59 -22.87 -45.74
CA LYS A 82 0.69 -22.88 -44.98
C LYS A 82 0.47 -23.24 -43.52
N TRP A 83 1.56 -23.65 -42.88
CA TRP A 83 1.60 -23.80 -41.43
C TRP A 83 1.85 -22.47 -40.74
N GLY A 84 1.03 -22.12 -39.77
CA GLY A 84 1.18 -20.96 -38.88
C GLY A 84 1.40 -21.40 -37.43
N THR A 85 2.07 -20.58 -36.66
CA THR A 85 2.13 -20.71 -35.19
C THR A 85 0.95 -19.98 -34.57
N LEU A 86 0.36 -20.53 -33.51
CA LEU A 86 -0.48 -19.76 -32.58
C LEU A 86 0.45 -18.83 -31.83
N SER A 87 0.73 -17.67 -32.40
CA SER A 87 1.45 -16.61 -31.70
C SER A 87 0.42 -15.71 -31.04
N PHE A 88 0.44 -15.66 -29.72
CA PHE A 88 -0.27 -14.61 -28.97
C PHE A 88 0.53 -13.33 -29.17
N THR A 89 0.08 -12.44 -30.05
CA THR A 89 0.70 -11.14 -30.20
C THR A 89 0.55 -10.36 -28.89
N LYS A 90 1.66 -10.13 -28.22
CA LYS A 90 1.65 -9.26 -27.04
C LYS A 90 1.30 -7.84 -27.47
N THR A 91 0.48 -7.19 -26.67
CA THR A 91 0.00 -5.82 -26.89
C THR A 91 0.24 -4.98 -25.63
N ILE A 92 0.01 -3.69 -25.72
CA ILE A 92 -0.08 -2.82 -24.54
C ILE A 92 -1.25 -3.27 -23.66
N PRO A 93 -1.22 -2.97 -22.33
CA PRO A 93 -2.34 -3.27 -21.42
C PRO A 93 -3.62 -2.51 -21.82
N GLU A 94 -4.76 -2.98 -21.34
CA GLU A 94 -5.97 -2.15 -21.28
C GLU A 94 -5.81 -1.03 -20.23
N ALA A 95 -6.71 -0.03 -20.29
CA ALA A 95 -6.70 1.08 -19.33
C ALA A 95 -7.11 0.59 -17.91
N PRO A 96 -6.41 1.01 -16.84
CA PRO A 96 -6.86 0.77 -15.48
C PRO A 96 -8.11 1.58 -15.14
N THR A 97 -8.71 1.31 -13.97
CA THR A 97 -9.87 2.05 -13.47
C THR A 97 -9.53 2.72 -12.15
N ILE A 98 -9.81 4.03 -12.00
CA ILE A 98 -9.69 4.72 -10.72
C ILE A 98 -10.89 4.31 -9.85
N SER A 99 -10.63 3.80 -8.64
CA SER A 99 -11.62 3.40 -7.65
C SER A 99 -11.84 4.45 -6.56
N GLY A 100 -10.87 5.35 -6.34
CA GLY A 100 -10.98 6.41 -5.35
C GLY A 100 -9.88 7.45 -5.46
N VAL A 101 -10.12 8.63 -4.85
CA VAL A 101 -9.12 9.68 -4.64
C VAL A 101 -9.27 10.22 -3.22
N ALA A 102 -8.16 10.34 -2.51
CA ALA A 102 -8.11 10.89 -1.14
C ALA A 102 -7.13 12.05 -1.07
N SER A 103 -7.56 13.17 -0.48
CA SER A 103 -6.72 14.36 -0.33
C SER A 103 -5.75 14.20 0.85
N GLY A 104 -4.50 14.66 0.66
CA GLY A 104 -3.51 14.88 1.70
C GLY A 104 -2.99 16.32 1.65
N ASN A 105 -1.95 16.61 2.42
CA ASN A 105 -1.27 17.91 2.37
C ASN A 105 -0.36 17.94 1.14
N THR A 106 -0.63 18.84 0.20
CA THR A 106 0.11 18.96 -1.08
C THR A 106 0.22 17.64 -1.88
N GLU A 107 -0.59 16.67 -1.56
CA GLU A 107 -0.61 15.36 -2.23
C GLU A 107 -2.03 14.80 -2.36
N VAL A 108 -2.19 13.85 -3.26
CA VAL A 108 -3.42 13.05 -3.41
C VAL A 108 -3.02 11.60 -3.59
N VAL A 109 -3.71 10.71 -2.88
CA VAL A 109 -3.62 9.27 -3.07
C VAL A 109 -4.73 8.84 -4.03
N ILE A 110 -4.35 8.18 -5.11
CA ILE A 110 -5.24 7.65 -6.14
C ILE A 110 -5.28 6.13 -6.00
N SER A 111 -6.42 5.58 -5.57
CA SER A 111 -6.67 4.15 -5.56
C SER A 111 -7.14 3.70 -6.93
N PHE A 112 -6.57 2.61 -7.46
CA PHE A 112 -6.90 2.08 -8.77
C PHE A 112 -7.06 0.56 -8.77
N THR A 113 -7.83 0.08 -9.76
CA THR A 113 -7.95 -1.33 -10.09
C THR A 113 -7.19 -1.61 -11.38
N ALA A 114 -6.38 -2.66 -11.37
CA ALA A 114 -5.66 -3.15 -12.55
C ALA A 114 -6.62 -3.47 -13.70
N PRO A 115 -6.18 -3.32 -14.95
CA PRO A 115 -7.00 -3.67 -16.11
C PRO A 115 -7.27 -5.18 -16.17
N SER A 116 -8.34 -5.58 -16.88
CA SER A 116 -8.73 -6.98 -17.08
C SER A 116 -7.76 -7.74 -17.99
N SER A 117 -7.02 -7.03 -18.85
CA SER A 117 -6.00 -7.59 -19.73
C SER A 117 -4.68 -6.82 -19.61
N ASP A 118 -3.61 -7.57 -19.36
CA ASP A 118 -2.23 -7.07 -19.39
C ASP A 118 -1.62 -7.04 -20.80
N GLY A 119 -2.39 -7.44 -21.82
CA GLY A 119 -1.94 -7.54 -23.19
C GLY A 119 -1.04 -8.76 -23.46
N GLY A 120 -1.01 -9.76 -22.57
CA GLY A 120 -0.18 -10.95 -22.67
C GLY A 120 1.29 -10.73 -22.23
N ALA A 121 1.56 -9.59 -21.59
CA ALA A 121 2.85 -9.28 -20.96
C ALA A 121 2.58 -8.60 -19.60
N ALA A 122 3.21 -9.10 -18.54
CA ALA A 122 3.01 -8.59 -17.19
C ALA A 122 3.19 -7.08 -17.11
N ILE A 123 2.29 -6.41 -16.36
CA ILE A 123 2.37 -4.98 -16.10
C ILE A 123 3.56 -4.72 -15.16
N THR A 124 4.35 -3.72 -15.48
CA THR A 124 5.54 -3.35 -14.69
C THR A 124 5.33 -2.11 -13.82
N SER A 125 4.42 -1.22 -14.22
CA SER A 125 4.15 0.01 -13.47
C SER A 125 2.81 0.64 -13.82
N TYR A 126 2.33 1.49 -12.90
CA TYR A 126 1.20 2.39 -13.11
C TYR A 126 1.63 3.82 -12.84
N THR A 127 1.15 4.76 -13.65
CA THR A 127 1.43 6.20 -13.50
C THR A 127 0.13 6.98 -13.44
N ALA A 128 -0.05 7.75 -12.36
CA ALA A 128 -1.12 8.73 -12.23
C ALA A 128 -0.63 10.10 -12.71
N THR A 129 -1.48 10.84 -13.43
CA THR A 129 -1.18 12.18 -13.93
C THR A 129 -2.28 13.16 -13.53
N SER A 130 -1.93 14.29 -12.93
CA SER A 130 -2.85 15.35 -12.51
C SER A 130 -3.25 16.28 -13.64
N ASN A 131 -4.46 16.83 -13.54
CA ASN A 131 -4.91 17.98 -14.31
C ASN A 131 -5.61 18.99 -13.35
N PRO A 132 -5.14 20.24 -13.26
CA PRO A 132 -4.03 20.85 -13.99
C PRO A 132 -2.63 20.38 -13.54
N GLY A 133 -1.60 20.89 -14.18
CA GLY A 133 -0.20 20.81 -13.76
C GLY A 133 0.58 19.59 -14.30
N ALA A 134 -0.08 18.52 -14.77
CA ALA A 134 0.55 17.29 -15.28
C ALA A 134 1.60 16.69 -14.33
N LEU A 135 1.43 16.87 -13.01
CA LEU A 135 2.25 16.24 -11.98
C LEU A 135 1.97 14.74 -11.96
N THR A 136 3.00 13.94 -11.74
CA THR A 136 2.88 12.49 -11.82
C THR A 136 3.32 11.79 -10.55
N GLY A 137 2.67 10.66 -10.25
CA GLY A 137 3.14 9.65 -9.31
C GLY A 137 3.21 8.31 -10.02
N THR A 138 4.14 7.43 -9.61
CA THR A 138 4.32 6.11 -10.23
C THR A 138 4.53 5.05 -9.15
N VAL A 139 3.93 3.88 -9.38
CA VAL A 139 4.15 2.68 -8.56
C VAL A 139 4.57 1.51 -9.45
N SER A 140 5.55 0.72 -8.99
CA SER A 140 6.04 -0.47 -9.70
C SER A 140 5.39 -1.70 -9.07
N GLN A 141 4.33 -2.22 -9.71
CA GLN A 141 3.58 -3.41 -9.27
C GLN A 141 2.76 -3.98 -10.43
N GLU A 142 2.30 -5.22 -10.30
CA GLU A 142 1.48 -5.90 -11.32
C GLU A 142 -0.02 -5.68 -11.12
N GLY A 143 -0.47 -5.60 -9.86
CA GLY A 143 -1.88 -5.56 -9.47
C GLY A 143 -2.42 -4.18 -9.13
N SER A 144 -3.64 -4.17 -8.61
CA SER A 144 -4.32 -2.97 -8.09
C SER A 144 -3.60 -2.40 -6.87
N GLY A 145 -3.78 -1.10 -6.57
CA GLY A 145 -3.17 -0.45 -5.42
C GLY A 145 -3.39 1.06 -5.41
N ASP A 146 -2.46 1.76 -4.78
CA ASP A 146 -2.50 3.21 -4.58
C ASP A 146 -1.28 3.88 -5.21
N ILE A 147 -1.50 5.07 -5.77
CA ILE A 147 -0.45 5.95 -6.30
C ILE A 147 -0.57 7.30 -5.60
N THR A 148 0.52 7.78 -5.02
CA THR A 148 0.59 9.13 -4.45
C THR A 148 1.17 10.09 -5.48
N VAL A 149 0.44 11.19 -5.76
CA VAL A 149 0.92 12.34 -6.54
C VAL A 149 1.19 13.48 -5.57
N THR A 150 2.43 13.93 -5.50
CA THR A 150 2.91 15.00 -4.60
C THR A 150 3.14 16.31 -5.34
N GLY A 151 3.44 17.39 -4.59
CA GLY A 151 3.74 18.72 -5.15
C GLY A 151 2.51 19.48 -5.64
N LEU A 152 1.31 19.05 -5.21
CA LEU A 152 0.05 19.70 -5.54
C LEU A 152 -0.14 20.97 -4.68
N THR A 153 -0.79 21.97 -5.24
CA THR A 153 -1.12 23.21 -4.51
C THR A 153 -2.41 23.01 -3.71
N THR A 154 -2.36 23.28 -2.42
CA THR A 154 -3.54 23.25 -1.54
C THR A 154 -4.60 24.24 -2.02
N GLY A 155 -5.87 23.89 -1.88
CA GLY A 155 -6.98 24.74 -2.33
C GLY A 155 -7.26 24.70 -3.84
N THR A 156 -6.41 24.04 -4.64
CA THR A 156 -6.62 23.88 -6.09
C THR A 156 -7.30 22.55 -6.38
N GLY A 157 -8.37 22.56 -7.18
CA GLY A 157 -9.07 21.34 -7.60
C GLY A 157 -8.28 20.59 -8.68
N TYR A 158 -8.00 19.30 -8.44
CA TYR A 158 -7.33 18.42 -9.38
C TYR A 158 -8.20 17.24 -9.77
N THR A 159 -8.03 16.78 -11.00
CA THR A 159 -8.50 15.50 -11.49
C THR A 159 -7.32 14.65 -11.94
N PHE A 160 -7.48 13.33 -11.99
CA PHE A 160 -6.39 12.40 -12.30
C PHE A 160 -6.80 11.40 -13.37
N THR A 161 -5.81 10.92 -14.13
CA THR A 161 -5.90 9.73 -14.96
C THR A 161 -4.77 8.77 -14.59
N VAL A 162 -4.97 7.47 -14.77
CA VAL A 162 -3.95 6.44 -14.53
C VAL A 162 -3.70 5.65 -15.80
N THR A 163 -2.44 5.35 -16.10
CA THR A 163 -2.01 4.46 -17.18
C THR A 163 -1.28 3.25 -16.62
N ALA A 164 -1.35 2.11 -17.32
CA ALA A 164 -0.59 0.89 -17.03
C ALA A 164 0.49 0.70 -18.11
N THR A 165 1.67 0.22 -17.72
CA THR A 165 2.79 -0.02 -18.64
C THR A 165 3.26 -1.47 -18.51
N ASN A 166 3.45 -2.15 -19.66
CA ASN A 166 4.13 -3.43 -19.78
C ASN A 166 5.36 -3.30 -20.70
N THR A 167 6.02 -4.40 -21.02
CA THR A 167 7.22 -4.42 -21.88
C THR A 167 6.95 -4.01 -23.34
N ILE A 168 5.69 -3.94 -23.77
CA ILE A 168 5.28 -3.56 -25.14
C ILE A 168 5.00 -2.05 -25.21
N GLY A 169 4.47 -1.46 -24.14
CA GLY A 169 4.16 -0.04 -24.07
C GLY A 169 3.15 0.31 -23.01
N THR A 170 2.63 1.53 -23.08
CA THR A 170 1.70 2.12 -22.11
C THR A 170 0.27 2.10 -22.65
N SER A 171 -0.69 1.81 -21.79
CA SER A 171 -2.13 1.80 -22.10
C SER A 171 -2.67 3.18 -22.44
N ALA A 172 -3.89 3.23 -22.95
CA ALA A 172 -4.71 4.44 -22.89
C ALA A 172 -4.90 4.87 -21.43
N PRO A 173 -5.11 6.18 -21.14
CA PRO A 173 -5.44 6.63 -19.80
C PRO A 173 -6.81 6.11 -19.36
N SER A 174 -6.98 5.94 -18.04
CA SER A 174 -8.27 5.66 -17.41
C SER A 174 -9.29 6.75 -17.68
N ALA A 175 -10.56 6.51 -17.35
CA ALA A 175 -11.52 7.60 -17.14
C ALA A 175 -10.96 8.59 -16.09
N VAL A 176 -11.34 9.87 -16.24
CA VAL A 176 -10.92 10.94 -15.32
C VAL A 176 -11.59 10.73 -13.96
N SER A 177 -10.83 10.95 -12.87
CA SER A 177 -11.36 10.89 -11.51
C SER A 177 -12.39 12.00 -11.21
N SER A 178 -13.12 11.87 -10.10
CA SER A 178 -13.75 13.04 -9.48
C SER A 178 -12.70 14.11 -9.12
N SER A 179 -13.14 15.37 -9.03
CA SER A 179 -12.25 16.46 -8.57
C SER A 179 -11.96 16.29 -7.07
N VAL A 180 -10.70 16.45 -6.69
CA VAL A 180 -10.23 16.45 -5.30
C VAL A 180 -9.37 17.69 -5.07
N VAL A 181 -9.48 18.28 -3.87
CA VAL A 181 -8.73 19.48 -3.47
C VAL A 181 -7.76 19.07 -2.37
N PRO A 182 -6.42 19.16 -2.57
CA PRO A 182 -5.46 18.99 -1.49
C PRO A 182 -5.75 19.99 -0.37
N ALA A 183 -5.89 19.49 0.85
CA ALA A 183 -6.17 20.30 2.03
C ALA A 183 -4.90 20.54 2.84
N PRO A 184 -4.72 21.71 3.49
CA PRO A 184 -3.63 21.91 4.41
C PRO A 184 -3.78 20.94 5.61
N LEU A 185 -2.65 20.47 6.13
CA LEU A 185 -2.65 19.68 7.37
C LEU A 185 -3.27 20.48 8.51
N GLN A 186 -4.03 19.78 9.35
CA GLN A 186 -4.65 20.34 10.54
C GLN A 186 -4.30 19.48 11.75
N VAL A 187 -4.42 20.09 12.94
CA VAL A 187 -4.32 19.33 14.19
C VAL A 187 -5.41 18.27 14.23
N GLY A 188 -5.00 17.02 14.42
CA GLY A 188 -5.87 15.85 14.37
C GLY A 188 -5.70 14.97 13.15
N ASP A 189 -5.05 15.43 12.09
CA ASP A 189 -4.80 14.59 10.91
C ASP A 189 -3.82 13.46 11.24
N PHE A 190 -4.06 12.28 10.66
CA PHE A 190 -3.09 11.20 10.66
C PHE A 190 -2.07 11.44 9.54
N TYR A 191 -0.81 11.57 9.89
CA TYR A 191 0.25 11.90 8.95
C TYR A 191 1.56 11.21 9.33
N GLN A 192 2.23 10.60 8.36
CA GLN A 192 3.56 9.99 8.52
C GLN A 192 3.70 9.04 9.75
N GLY A 193 2.64 8.27 10.04
CA GLY A 193 2.64 7.29 11.13
C GLY A 193 2.33 7.84 12.52
N GLY A 194 1.89 9.10 12.61
CA GLY A 194 1.47 9.76 13.83
C GLY A 194 0.28 10.70 13.65
N VAL A 195 -0.15 11.34 14.71
CA VAL A 195 -1.26 12.32 14.72
C VAL A 195 -0.69 13.72 14.85
N VAL A 196 -1.02 14.62 13.93
CA VAL A 196 -0.63 16.03 13.99
C VAL A 196 -1.24 16.65 15.25
N PHE A 197 -0.40 17.17 16.14
CA PHE A 197 -0.88 17.83 17.35
C PHE A 197 -0.45 19.30 17.46
N HIS A 198 0.48 19.73 16.61
CA HIS A 198 0.93 21.11 16.55
C HIS A 198 1.44 21.43 15.15
N LEU A 199 1.07 22.60 14.61
CA LEU A 199 1.65 23.18 13.39
C LEU A 199 2.51 24.36 13.82
N PHE A 200 3.75 24.43 13.36
CA PHE A 200 4.67 25.50 13.73
C PHE A 200 4.18 26.87 13.27
N VAL A 201 4.32 27.84 14.15
CA VAL A 201 4.00 29.24 13.89
C VAL A 201 5.26 30.09 13.90
N THR A 202 5.18 31.30 13.33
CA THR A 202 6.30 32.25 13.28
C THR A 202 6.94 32.43 14.64
N GLY A 203 8.27 32.23 14.72
CA GLY A 203 9.07 32.34 15.95
C GLY A 203 9.34 31.01 16.64
N GLU A 204 8.68 29.92 16.27
CA GLU A 204 9.00 28.58 16.80
C GLU A 204 10.14 27.93 16.02
N THR A 205 10.90 27.09 16.72
CA THR A 205 11.96 26.27 16.10
C THR A 205 11.32 25.24 15.15
N GLY A 206 11.73 25.27 13.89
CA GLY A 206 11.15 24.42 12.84
C GLY A 206 10.13 25.13 11.94
N TYR A 207 9.75 26.39 12.26
CA TYR A 207 8.92 27.18 11.35
C TYR A 207 9.69 27.59 10.09
N VAL A 208 9.10 27.35 8.93
CA VAL A 208 9.58 27.82 7.62
C VAL A 208 8.47 28.60 6.94
N SER A 209 8.76 29.85 6.53
CA SER A 209 7.75 30.70 5.91
C SER A 209 7.30 30.14 4.57
N GLY A 210 5.98 29.99 4.40
CA GLY A 210 5.37 29.46 3.18
C GLY A 210 5.31 27.95 3.12
N GLU A 211 5.82 27.23 4.13
CA GLU A 211 5.74 25.79 4.23
C GLU A 211 4.92 25.34 5.45
N THR A 212 4.35 24.15 5.38
CA THR A 212 3.60 23.55 6.50
C THR A 212 4.48 22.51 7.19
N HIS A 213 4.97 22.87 8.36
CA HIS A 213 5.73 21.99 9.25
C HIS A 213 5.06 21.90 10.61
N GLY A 214 5.36 20.85 11.35
CA GLY A 214 4.73 20.65 12.66
C GLY A 214 5.25 19.43 13.40
N LEU A 215 4.47 19.02 14.39
CA LEU A 215 4.76 17.89 15.25
C LEU A 215 3.63 16.86 15.19
N ILE A 216 4.01 15.59 15.08
CA ILE A 216 3.12 14.44 15.20
C ILE A 216 3.43 13.65 16.46
N ALA A 217 2.38 13.14 17.13
CA ALA A 217 2.49 12.20 18.25
C ALA A 217 2.34 10.76 17.74
N ALA A 218 3.14 9.85 18.27
CA ALA A 218 2.96 8.42 18.03
C ALA A 218 1.53 7.99 18.41
N VAL A 219 0.96 7.04 17.67
CA VAL A 219 -0.43 6.58 17.92
C VAL A 219 -0.59 5.79 19.22
N GLN A 220 0.51 5.35 19.84
CA GLN A 220 0.49 4.60 21.10
C GLN A 220 1.68 4.97 21.98
N ASP A 221 1.58 4.70 23.29
CA ASP A 221 2.68 4.86 24.21
C ASP A 221 3.78 3.84 23.92
N GLN A 222 5.04 4.27 23.97
CA GLN A 222 6.19 3.37 23.88
C GLN A 222 6.48 2.67 25.22
N SER A 223 6.03 3.26 26.33
CA SER A 223 6.08 2.65 27.65
C SER A 223 4.97 3.20 28.55
N SER A 224 4.42 2.35 29.41
CA SER A 224 3.52 2.71 30.51
C SER A 224 4.27 2.98 31.82
N GLY A 225 5.61 2.84 31.84
CA GLY A 225 6.41 3.08 33.04
C GLY A 225 7.90 2.85 32.80
N ILE A 226 8.65 3.92 32.53
CA ILE A 226 10.10 3.88 32.36
C ILE A 226 10.75 5.05 33.07
N ARG A 227 11.99 4.89 33.54
CA ARG A 227 12.78 5.94 34.14
C ARG A 227 13.25 6.94 33.08
N TRP A 228 13.47 8.20 33.53
CA TRP A 228 14.00 9.25 32.67
C TRP A 228 15.45 9.01 32.26
N TYR A 229 16.24 8.43 33.17
CA TYR A 229 17.68 8.22 33.04
C TYR A 229 18.06 6.73 32.98
N LYS A 230 19.28 6.46 32.50
CA LYS A 230 19.79 5.09 32.33
C LYS A 230 20.23 4.39 33.63
N GLY A 231 20.35 5.11 34.76
CA GLY A 231 20.71 4.51 36.04
C GLY A 231 21.62 5.37 36.90
N SER A 232 22.09 6.52 36.41
CA SER A 232 22.90 7.46 37.21
C SER A 232 22.35 8.88 37.11
N TYR A 233 22.28 9.57 38.20
CA TYR A 233 21.92 10.99 38.25
C TYR A 233 23.07 11.83 37.71
N VAL A 234 22.90 12.36 36.53
CA VAL A 234 23.83 13.28 35.86
C VAL A 234 23.04 14.43 35.27
N THR A 235 23.64 15.62 35.27
CA THR A 235 23.11 16.78 34.56
C THR A 235 23.43 16.61 33.09
N THR A 236 22.40 16.54 32.24
CA THR A 236 22.58 16.36 30.80
C THR A 236 22.69 17.68 30.06
N GLY A 237 22.12 18.74 30.60
CA GLY A 237 22.01 20.05 29.93
C GLY A 237 20.83 20.17 28.95
N ALA A 238 19.93 19.20 28.92
CA ALA A 238 18.71 19.22 28.12
C ALA A 238 17.62 20.11 28.73
N THR A 239 17.85 21.39 28.85
CA THR A 239 17.02 22.33 29.60
C THR A 239 16.00 23.11 28.77
N ASN A 240 15.99 22.95 27.44
CA ASN A 240 15.06 23.65 26.57
C ASN A 240 13.62 23.22 26.83
N THR A 241 12.72 24.18 26.98
CA THR A 241 11.29 23.91 27.20
C THR A 241 10.44 24.11 25.97
N ALA A 242 10.85 24.98 25.05
CA ALA A 242 10.04 25.48 23.94
C ALA A 242 9.63 24.40 22.93
N VAL A 243 8.55 24.65 22.20
CA VAL A 243 8.13 23.86 21.05
C VAL A 243 9.25 23.85 19.98
N GLY A 244 9.48 22.69 19.35
CA GLY A 244 10.55 22.46 18.37
C GLY A 244 11.91 22.10 18.99
N THR A 245 12.03 21.98 20.33
CA THR A 245 13.32 21.72 20.99
C THR A 245 13.49 20.30 21.54
N GLY A 246 12.44 19.47 21.51
CA GLY A 246 12.47 18.11 22.05
C GLY A 246 13.50 17.20 21.38
N ALA A 247 13.69 17.34 20.06
CA ALA A 247 14.70 16.58 19.31
C ALA A 247 16.14 16.88 19.79
N THR A 248 16.46 18.18 20.01
CA THR A 248 17.75 18.63 20.53
C THR A 248 17.96 18.14 21.95
N ASN A 249 16.96 18.30 22.84
CA ASN A 249 17.02 17.77 24.20
C ASN A 249 17.27 16.25 24.22
N THR A 250 16.50 15.50 23.42
CA THR A 250 16.66 14.03 23.30
C THR A 250 18.06 13.65 22.88
N THR A 251 18.64 14.34 21.89
CA THR A 251 20.01 14.12 21.44
C THR A 251 21.02 14.43 22.54
N THR A 252 20.82 15.53 23.28
CA THR A 252 21.67 15.92 24.41
C THR A 252 21.60 14.87 25.53
N ILE A 253 20.41 14.37 25.88
CA ILE A 253 20.25 13.30 26.89
C ILE A 253 21.02 12.04 26.46
N ILE A 254 20.83 11.59 25.21
CA ILE A 254 21.47 10.40 24.67
C ILE A 254 23.01 10.53 24.67
N SER A 255 23.53 11.70 24.34
CA SER A 255 24.97 11.93 24.32
C SER A 255 25.65 11.78 25.69
N VAL A 256 24.91 12.08 26.78
CA VAL A 256 25.40 11.99 28.15
C VAL A 256 25.07 10.64 28.79
N GLN A 257 23.87 10.10 28.55
CA GLN A 257 23.42 8.83 29.15
C GLN A 257 23.98 7.60 28.43
N GLY A 258 24.51 7.76 27.20
CA GLY A 258 25.04 6.70 26.34
C GLY A 258 24.08 6.31 25.22
N ALA A 259 24.47 5.29 24.43
CA ALA A 259 23.80 4.89 23.19
C ALA A 259 22.27 4.78 23.31
N THR A 260 21.57 4.92 22.17
CA THR A 260 20.12 4.74 22.05
C THR A 260 19.72 3.37 22.58
N GLU A 261 19.08 3.35 23.75
CA GLU A 261 18.64 2.14 24.43
C GLU A 261 17.19 2.28 24.88
N THR A 262 16.48 1.16 24.91
CA THR A 262 15.08 1.11 25.37
C THR A 262 14.94 1.11 26.90
N SER A 263 16.03 1.32 27.64
CA SER A 263 16.05 1.25 29.11
C SER A 263 15.75 2.58 29.80
N TYR A 264 15.62 3.68 29.06
CA TYR A 264 15.29 5.02 29.59
C TYR A 264 14.48 5.85 28.57
N ALA A 265 13.79 6.89 29.03
CA ALA A 265 12.75 7.57 28.27
C ALA A 265 13.21 8.14 26.91
N ALA A 266 14.32 8.90 26.88
CA ALA A 266 14.81 9.50 25.63
C ALA A 266 15.34 8.45 24.64
N GLY A 267 16.02 7.42 25.14
CA GLY A 267 16.51 6.32 24.31
C GLY A 267 15.37 5.52 23.69
N LEU A 268 14.33 5.22 24.49
CA LEU A 268 13.14 4.53 24.03
C LEU A 268 12.37 5.32 22.96
N ALA A 269 12.17 6.62 23.15
CA ALA A 269 11.50 7.47 22.16
C ALA A 269 12.29 7.51 20.84
N ARG A 270 13.63 7.59 20.89
CA ARG A 270 14.51 7.58 19.71
C ARG A 270 14.52 6.21 18.99
N ALA A 271 14.34 5.12 19.72
CA ALA A 271 14.31 3.77 19.16
C ALA A 271 12.97 3.42 18.47
N TYR A 272 11.95 4.25 18.62
CA TYR A 272 10.66 4.02 17.98
C TYR A 272 10.75 4.23 16.45
N THR A 273 10.03 3.39 15.68
CA THR A 273 10.07 3.38 14.21
C THR A 273 8.68 3.46 13.57
N GLY A 274 7.74 4.10 14.26
CA GLY A 274 6.36 4.24 13.76
C GLY A 274 6.32 4.91 12.38
N GLY A 275 5.45 4.40 11.50
CA GLY A 275 5.32 4.90 10.13
C GLY A 275 6.54 4.70 9.23
N GLY A 276 7.52 3.87 9.65
CA GLY A 276 8.77 3.66 8.92
C GLY A 276 9.84 4.73 9.12
N TYR A 277 9.62 5.67 10.04
CA TYR A 277 10.55 6.76 10.35
C TYR A 277 11.40 6.44 11.60
N THR A 278 12.63 6.96 11.64
CA THR A 278 13.62 6.66 12.69
C THR A 278 14.09 7.90 13.46
N ASP A 279 13.46 9.05 13.24
CA ASP A 279 13.80 10.36 13.81
C ASP A 279 12.85 10.82 14.93
N TRP A 280 12.16 9.87 15.56
CA TRP A 280 11.31 10.11 16.73
C TRP A 280 12.13 10.53 17.96
N PHE A 281 11.52 11.31 18.84
CA PHE A 281 12.17 11.84 20.03
C PHE A 281 11.19 12.02 21.20
N LEU A 282 11.73 12.25 22.38
CA LEU A 282 10.97 12.58 23.59
C LEU A 282 10.57 14.05 23.55
N PRO A 283 9.28 14.41 23.68
CA PRO A 283 8.81 15.79 23.56
C PRO A 283 9.43 16.69 24.63
N SER A 284 9.69 17.97 24.31
CA SER A 284 10.00 19.00 25.30
C SER A 284 8.79 19.23 26.25
N LYS A 285 8.98 20.02 27.29
CA LYS A 285 7.89 20.41 28.21
C LYS A 285 6.70 21.02 27.46
N ASP A 286 6.96 22.00 26.59
CA ASP A 286 5.88 22.74 25.91
C ASP A 286 5.27 21.94 24.76
N GLU A 287 6.04 21.06 24.10
CA GLU A 287 5.51 20.06 23.15
C GLU A 287 4.56 19.08 23.85
N LEU A 288 4.94 18.57 25.02
CA LEU A 288 4.12 17.67 25.80
C LEU A 288 2.84 18.35 26.31
N TYR A 289 2.92 19.65 26.62
CA TYR A 289 1.76 20.47 26.93
C TYR A 289 0.81 20.61 25.73
N GLN A 290 1.32 20.81 24.53
CA GLN A 290 0.50 20.81 23.29
C GLN A 290 -0.19 19.47 23.08
N MET A 291 0.49 18.35 23.35
CA MET A 291 -0.12 17.02 23.29
C MET A 291 -1.26 16.89 24.31
N TYR A 292 -1.07 17.38 25.52
CA TYR A 292 -2.13 17.40 26.54
C TYR A 292 -3.33 18.23 26.11
N THR A 293 -3.11 19.43 25.59
CA THR A 293 -4.16 20.34 25.11
C THR A 293 -5.00 19.70 24.01
N ASN A 294 -4.35 18.97 23.10
CA ASN A 294 -4.98 18.31 21.95
C ASN A 294 -5.29 16.84 22.19
N LYS A 295 -5.21 16.34 23.44
CA LYS A 295 -5.29 14.91 23.77
C LYS A 295 -6.57 14.22 23.24
N ALA A 296 -7.71 14.92 23.29
CA ALA A 296 -8.98 14.36 22.83
C ALA A 296 -8.93 14.06 21.30
N THR A 297 -8.44 15.01 20.55
CA THR A 297 -8.26 14.90 19.10
C THR A 297 -7.22 13.82 18.75
N ILE A 298 -6.07 13.84 19.45
CA ILE A 298 -5.03 12.80 19.26
C ILE A 298 -5.60 11.41 19.55
N ASN A 299 -6.32 11.24 20.66
CA ASN A 299 -6.92 9.95 21.04
C ASN A 299 -7.88 9.42 19.97
N THR A 300 -8.77 10.29 19.43
CA THR A 300 -9.73 9.91 18.39
C THR A 300 -9.00 9.36 17.16
N THR A 301 -8.03 10.12 16.63
CA THR A 301 -7.30 9.72 15.44
C THR A 301 -6.37 8.54 15.69
N ALA A 302 -5.68 8.50 16.84
CA ALA A 302 -4.82 7.37 17.20
C ALA A 302 -5.60 6.06 17.26
N SER A 303 -6.78 6.05 17.92
CA SER A 303 -7.65 4.87 18.01
C SER A 303 -8.15 4.42 16.64
N ALA A 304 -8.50 5.34 15.75
CA ALA A 304 -8.92 5.04 14.39
C ALA A 304 -7.80 4.42 13.53
N ASN A 305 -6.53 4.64 13.92
CA ASN A 305 -5.33 4.14 13.24
C ASN A 305 -4.60 3.03 14.02
N GLY A 306 -5.34 2.23 14.79
CA GLY A 306 -4.81 1.05 15.49
C GLY A 306 -3.97 1.36 16.73
N GLY A 307 -3.99 2.59 17.20
CA GLY A 307 -3.28 3.04 18.39
C GLY A 307 -4.12 3.01 19.66
N SER A 308 -3.68 3.75 20.68
CA SER A 308 -4.31 3.81 22.01
C SER A 308 -4.43 5.25 22.53
N ASN A 309 -5.41 5.45 23.39
CA ASN A 309 -5.60 6.72 24.08
C ASN A 309 -4.44 7.00 25.05
N PHE A 310 -4.21 8.29 25.35
CA PHE A 310 -3.43 8.67 26.52
C PHE A 310 -4.09 8.15 27.80
N THR A 311 -3.25 7.69 28.73
CA THR A 311 -3.69 7.38 30.10
C THR A 311 -3.80 8.67 30.92
N THR A 312 -4.37 8.58 32.11
CA THR A 312 -4.43 9.70 33.07
C THR A 312 -3.13 9.90 33.86
N ASN A 313 -2.08 9.13 33.53
CA ASN A 313 -0.80 9.14 34.24
C ASN A 313 0.08 10.34 33.86
N ASN A 314 1.24 10.40 34.51
CA ASN A 314 2.31 11.32 34.15
C ASN A 314 3.07 10.81 32.91
N TYR A 315 3.45 11.75 32.06
CA TYR A 315 4.30 11.51 30.89
C TYR A 315 5.61 12.28 31.04
N TRP A 316 6.72 11.63 30.74
CA TRP A 316 8.03 12.26 30.70
C TRP A 316 8.16 13.24 29.53
N SER A 317 8.74 14.41 29.82
CA SER A 317 9.33 15.29 28.80
C SER A 317 10.84 15.08 28.71
N SER A 318 11.45 15.57 27.65
CA SER A 318 12.91 15.64 27.49
C SER A 318 13.53 16.81 28.24
N THR A 319 12.74 17.66 28.89
CA THR A 319 13.25 18.83 29.60
C THR A 319 13.77 18.42 31.01
N GLU A 320 15.03 18.69 31.23
CA GLU A 320 15.72 18.48 32.51
C GLU A 320 15.52 19.65 33.44
N TYR A 321 15.36 19.38 34.76
CA TYR A 321 15.36 20.36 35.81
C TYR A 321 16.45 20.01 36.85
N GLY A 322 17.71 20.08 36.42
CA GLY A 322 18.87 19.79 37.25
C GLY A 322 19.25 18.30 37.32
N ASN A 323 20.17 17.97 38.22
CA ASN A 323 20.79 16.67 38.27
C ASN A 323 19.80 15.51 38.49
N SER A 324 18.87 15.67 39.42
CA SER A 324 17.98 14.56 39.84
C SER A 324 16.55 14.67 39.33
N TRP A 325 16.17 15.77 38.69
CA TRP A 325 14.78 16.05 38.33
C TRP A 325 14.59 16.21 36.82
N GLY A 326 13.51 15.59 36.31
CA GLY A 326 12.97 15.82 34.98
C GLY A 326 11.58 16.44 35.03
N VAL A 327 11.12 17.04 33.96
CA VAL A 327 9.77 17.61 33.85
C VAL A 327 8.78 16.55 33.37
N VAL A 328 7.63 16.47 34.02
CA VAL A 328 6.50 15.63 33.65
C VAL A 328 5.23 16.45 33.45
N GLN A 329 4.38 16.01 32.55
CA GLN A 329 3.01 16.50 32.34
C GLN A 329 2.03 15.46 32.88
N ARG A 330 1.09 15.91 33.70
CA ARG A 330 -0.05 15.08 34.14
C ARG A 330 -1.16 15.14 33.11
N PHE A 331 -1.61 13.98 32.69
CA PHE A 331 -2.68 13.89 31.66
C PHE A 331 -4.10 13.78 32.27
N ASP A 332 -4.21 13.70 33.59
CA ASP A 332 -5.48 13.86 34.33
C ASP A 332 -5.84 15.34 34.58
N SER A 333 -4.84 16.21 34.59
CA SER A 333 -4.98 17.63 34.91
C SER A 333 -3.97 18.47 34.12
N ASN A 334 -4.24 19.76 33.97
CA ASN A 334 -3.39 20.68 33.21
C ASN A 334 -2.14 21.11 33.98
N ASN A 335 -1.50 20.20 34.72
CA ASN A 335 -0.36 20.52 35.57
C ASN A 335 0.89 19.80 35.07
N PHE A 336 1.98 20.52 34.98
CA PHE A 336 3.30 19.93 34.93
C PHE A 336 3.94 19.95 36.35
N SER A 337 4.88 19.06 36.57
CA SER A 337 5.66 19.03 37.83
C SER A 337 7.08 18.56 37.54
N TYR A 338 7.93 18.79 38.53
CA TYR A 338 9.28 18.25 38.56
C TYR A 338 9.24 16.91 39.28
N SER A 339 9.85 15.90 38.70
CA SER A 339 9.82 14.55 39.25
C SER A 339 11.20 13.93 39.23
N ASP A 340 11.50 13.15 40.27
CA ASP A 340 12.77 12.42 40.35
C ASP A 340 12.94 11.52 39.13
N LYS A 341 14.09 11.61 38.45
CA LYS A 341 14.43 10.86 37.24
C LYS A 341 14.34 9.33 37.40
N GLY A 342 14.37 8.84 38.64
CA GLY A 342 14.25 7.42 39.00
C GLY A 342 12.81 6.89 39.01
N TYR A 343 11.80 7.76 39.00
CA TYR A 343 10.41 7.29 38.89
C TYR A 343 10.08 6.77 37.50
N SER A 344 9.08 5.91 37.42
CA SER A 344 8.63 5.30 36.19
C SER A 344 7.34 5.95 35.71
N TYR A 345 7.39 6.60 34.54
CA TYR A 345 6.26 7.26 33.92
C TYR A 345 6.12 6.88 32.43
N ASN A 346 5.00 7.26 31.84
CA ASN A 346 4.68 6.97 30.45
C ASN A 346 5.60 7.75 29.50
N VAL A 347 5.80 7.18 28.33
CA VAL A 347 6.48 7.82 27.19
C VAL A 347 5.60 7.70 25.96
N ARG A 348 5.31 8.84 25.33
CA ARG A 348 4.80 8.90 23.96
C ARG A 348 5.77 9.73 23.13
N ALA A 349 6.34 9.10 22.12
CA ALA A 349 7.29 9.74 21.21
C ALA A 349 6.58 10.74 20.29
N VAL A 350 7.33 11.74 19.87
CA VAL A 350 6.92 12.74 18.88
C VAL A 350 7.95 12.81 17.76
N ARG A 351 7.53 13.37 16.61
CA ARG A 351 8.38 13.58 15.46
C ARG A 351 8.03 14.91 14.80
N ALA A 352 9.02 15.61 14.28
CA ALA A 352 8.82 16.78 13.43
C ALA A 352 8.72 16.36 11.96
N PHE A 353 7.95 17.09 11.18
CA PHE A 353 7.79 16.88 9.73
C PHE A 353 7.87 18.20 8.97
#